data_37b7efe0a130d8284b2249a9646df627
#
_entry.id   37b7efe0a130d8284b2249a9646df627
#
_cell.length_a   1.000
_cell.length_b   1.000
_cell.length_c   1.000
_cell.angle_alpha   90.00
_cell.angle_beta   90.00
_cell.angle_gamma   90.00
#
_symmetry.space_group_name_H-M   'P 1'
#
loop_
_entity.id
_entity.type
_entity.pdbx_description
1 polymer ?
#
loop_
_entity_poly.entity_id
_entity_poly.type
_entity_poly.pdbx_seq_one_letter_code
_entity_poly.pdbx_strand_id
1 'polypeptide(L)'
;MQRDLSVVLKKDTWPKKTPPSSLQKLQGSKSIDIAAFLLTIGYCTVPSHAARHSINTLWAWIRYFGALSPDSEFRLSDDFSELDPHQKTILSDDFGMGMSMHLLAQSLDLRMFCDGKYFIDR
;
A
#
# COMPACT_ATOMS: atom_id res chain seq x y z
N MET A 1 -6.99 13.02 -5.21
CA MET A 1 -7.87 12.05 -5.91
C MET A 1 -8.17 10.91 -4.94
N GLN A 2 -9.40 10.78 -4.54
CA GLN A 2 -9.83 9.85 -3.48
C GLN A 2 -10.48 8.60 -4.10
N ARG A 3 -10.29 7.46 -3.45
CA ARG A 3 -10.96 6.20 -3.78
C ARG A 3 -11.46 5.54 -2.49
N ASP A 4 -12.61 4.93 -2.56
CA ASP A 4 -13.22 4.27 -1.41
C ASP A 4 -12.74 2.82 -1.29
N LEU A 5 -12.41 2.42 -0.08
CA LEU A 5 -11.94 1.09 0.28
C LEU A 5 -12.66 0.60 1.52
N SER A 6 -13.12 -0.64 1.50
CA SER A 6 -13.65 -1.31 2.69
C SER A 6 -12.57 -2.16 3.36
N VAL A 7 -12.30 -1.89 4.63
CA VAL A 7 -11.33 -2.64 5.43
C VAL A 7 -12.05 -3.57 6.39
N VAL A 8 -11.66 -4.84 6.38
CA VAL A 8 -12.21 -5.87 7.27
C VAL A 8 -11.08 -6.47 8.10
N LEU A 9 -11.17 -6.35 9.42
CA LEU A 9 -10.24 -6.98 10.34
C LEU A 9 -10.73 -8.39 10.68
N LYS A 10 -9.98 -9.42 10.25
CA LYS A 10 -10.31 -10.81 10.56
C LYS A 10 -9.94 -11.12 12.01
N LYS A 11 -10.95 -11.26 12.86
CA LYS A 11 -10.76 -11.49 14.31
C LYS A 11 -10.00 -12.79 14.61
N ASP A 12 -10.19 -13.81 13.81
CA ASP A 12 -9.58 -15.13 14.04
C ASP A 12 -8.06 -15.16 13.86
N THR A 13 -7.48 -14.15 13.23
CA THR A 13 -6.03 -14.01 13.07
C THR A 13 -5.32 -13.44 14.31
N TRP A 14 -6.06 -12.99 15.32
CA TRP A 14 -5.51 -12.39 16.53
C TRP A 14 -5.53 -13.36 17.71
N PRO A 15 -4.47 -13.40 18.55
CA PRO A 15 -4.36 -14.40 19.64
C PRO A 15 -5.55 -14.42 20.59
N LYS A 16 -6.20 -13.29 20.83
CA LYS A 16 -7.40 -13.17 21.69
C LYS A 16 -8.68 -12.91 20.89
N LYS A 17 -8.66 -13.19 19.58
CA LYS A 17 -9.76 -12.86 18.65
C LYS A 17 -10.18 -11.39 18.66
N THR A 18 -9.30 -10.53 19.15
CA THR A 18 -9.54 -9.09 19.24
C THR A 18 -8.31 -8.35 18.76
N PRO A 19 -8.40 -7.53 17.69
CA PRO A 19 -7.30 -6.70 17.25
C PRO A 19 -6.99 -5.61 18.28
N PRO A 20 -5.74 -5.12 18.35
CA PRO A 20 -5.38 -3.98 19.19
C PRO A 20 -6.27 -2.77 18.93
N SER A 21 -6.56 -2.00 19.98
CA SER A 21 -7.45 -0.83 19.89
C SER A 21 -6.99 0.19 18.84
N SER A 22 -5.67 0.36 18.67
CA SER A 22 -5.09 1.22 17.64
C SER A 22 -5.45 0.80 16.22
N LEU A 23 -5.65 -0.50 15.97
CA LEU A 23 -6.00 -1.04 14.66
C LEU A 23 -7.52 -1.15 14.45
N GLN A 24 -8.32 -1.22 15.53
CA GLN A 24 -9.78 -1.34 15.41
C GLN A 24 -10.40 -0.18 14.62
N LYS A 25 -9.82 1.01 14.70
CA LYS A 25 -10.28 2.18 13.95
C LYS A 25 -10.11 2.05 12.43
N LEU A 26 -9.34 1.07 11.95
CA LEU A 26 -9.22 0.78 10.51
C LEU A 26 -10.42 0.06 9.94
N GLN A 27 -11.21 -0.64 10.78
CA GLN A 27 -12.42 -1.35 10.33
C GLN A 27 -13.41 -0.39 9.67
N GLY A 28 -13.97 -0.80 8.53
CA GLY A 28 -15.02 -0.08 7.84
C GLY A 28 -14.56 0.63 6.57
N SER A 29 -15.37 1.57 6.07
CA SER A 29 -15.06 2.33 4.86
C SER A 29 -14.00 3.38 5.13
N LYS A 30 -13.02 3.45 4.21
CA LYS A 30 -11.93 4.42 4.20
C LYS A 30 -11.83 5.09 2.84
N SER A 31 -11.48 6.36 2.85
CA SER A 31 -11.14 7.09 1.64
C SER A 31 -9.62 7.15 1.52
N ILE A 32 -9.09 6.64 0.40
CA ILE A 32 -7.66 6.54 0.13
C ILE A 32 -7.27 7.62 -0.87
N ASP A 33 -6.31 8.45 -0.51
CA ASP A 33 -5.68 9.37 -1.46
C ASP A 33 -4.71 8.58 -2.35
N ILE A 34 -5.00 8.53 -3.64
CA ILE A 34 -4.20 7.77 -4.61
C ILE A 34 -2.79 8.32 -4.74
N ALA A 35 -2.60 9.63 -4.66
CA ALA A 35 -1.26 10.20 -4.70
C ALA A 35 -0.42 9.72 -3.50
N ALA A 36 -0.96 9.83 -2.30
CA ALA A 36 -0.28 9.38 -1.08
C ALA A 36 -0.03 7.86 -1.09
N PHE A 37 -0.98 7.07 -1.59
CA PHE A 37 -0.84 5.62 -1.73
C PHE A 37 0.31 5.24 -2.69
N LEU A 38 0.34 5.82 -3.89
CA LEU A 38 1.39 5.54 -4.87
C LEU A 38 2.77 6.03 -4.41
N LEU A 39 2.84 7.16 -3.71
CA LEU A 39 4.08 7.61 -3.08
C LEU A 39 4.55 6.64 -1.99
N THR A 40 3.64 6.05 -1.22
CA THR A 40 3.96 5.02 -0.23
C THR A 40 4.55 3.78 -0.90
N ILE A 41 3.97 3.29 -2.00
CA ILE A 41 4.56 2.20 -2.79
C ILE A 41 5.97 2.58 -3.25
N GLY A 42 6.12 3.75 -3.84
CA GLY A 42 7.41 4.24 -4.32
C GLY A 42 8.47 4.26 -3.21
N TYR A 43 8.10 4.76 -2.05
CA TYR A 43 8.98 4.81 -0.88
C TYR A 43 9.39 3.41 -0.39
N CYS A 44 8.45 2.47 -0.33
CA CYS A 44 8.70 1.11 0.16
C CYS A 44 9.51 0.25 -0.81
N THR A 45 9.47 0.56 -2.11
CA THR A 45 10.05 -0.30 -3.16
C THR A 45 11.31 0.27 -3.81
N VAL A 46 11.65 1.54 -3.53
CA VAL A 46 12.89 2.15 -4.04
C VAL A 46 14.11 1.47 -3.40
N PRO A 47 15.05 0.95 -4.21
CA PRO A 47 16.31 0.43 -3.67
C PRO A 47 17.08 1.48 -2.88
N SER A 48 17.70 1.09 -1.78
CA SER A 48 18.38 2.00 -0.85
C SER A 48 19.43 2.91 -1.51
N HIS A 49 20.14 2.40 -2.53
CA HIS A 49 21.12 3.18 -3.29
C HIS A 49 20.47 4.25 -4.19
N ALA A 50 19.23 4.06 -4.59
CA ALA A 50 18.47 4.99 -5.42
C ALA A 50 17.62 5.97 -4.58
N ALA A 51 17.43 5.70 -3.30
CA ALA A 51 16.58 6.51 -2.41
C ALA A 51 17.09 7.94 -2.18
N ARG A 52 18.33 8.23 -2.55
CA ARG A 52 18.91 9.59 -2.47
C ARG A 52 18.33 10.59 -3.48
N HIS A 53 17.62 10.11 -4.48
CA HIS A 53 17.00 10.94 -5.50
C HIS A 53 15.49 10.97 -5.28
N SER A 54 14.97 12.11 -4.86
CA SER A 54 13.53 12.29 -4.54
C SER A 54 12.58 11.92 -5.70
N ILE A 55 13.05 12.04 -6.93
CA ILE A 55 12.26 11.68 -8.13
C ILE A 55 12.00 10.18 -8.23
N ASN A 56 12.83 9.34 -7.58
CA ASN A 56 12.67 7.89 -7.65
C ASN A 56 11.41 7.38 -6.95
N THR A 57 10.85 8.14 -6.02
CA THR A 57 9.57 7.78 -5.38
C THR A 57 8.38 7.92 -6.33
N LEU A 58 8.53 8.69 -7.41
CA LEU A 58 7.49 8.89 -8.41
C LEU A 58 7.37 7.73 -9.42
N TRP A 59 8.31 6.79 -9.43
CA TRP A 59 8.28 5.67 -10.38
C TRP A 59 7.01 4.82 -10.24
N ALA A 60 6.52 4.63 -9.01
CA ALA A 60 5.29 3.89 -8.77
C ALA A 60 4.07 4.63 -9.33
N TRP A 61 4.07 5.95 -9.31
CA TRP A 61 3.05 6.76 -9.95
C TRP A 61 3.00 6.50 -11.45
N ILE A 62 4.14 6.59 -12.13
CA ILE A 62 4.23 6.39 -13.58
C ILE A 62 3.79 4.96 -13.95
N ARG A 63 4.20 3.98 -13.15
CA ARG A 63 3.94 2.57 -13.41
C ARG A 63 2.49 2.17 -13.12
N TYR A 64 1.92 2.65 -12.03
CA TYR A 64 0.68 2.10 -11.48
C TYR A 64 -0.53 3.01 -11.55
N PHE A 65 -0.37 4.29 -11.86
CA PHE A 65 -1.51 5.18 -11.95
C PHE A 65 -2.55 4.71 -12.96
N GLY A 66 -2.11 4.27 -14.13
CA GLY A 66 -2.99 3.71 -15.17
C GLY A 66 -3.60 2.35 -14.81
N ALA A 67 -3.06 1.66 -13.80
CA ALA A 67 -3.59 0.38 -13.34
C ALA A 67 -4.86 0.52 -12.49
N LEU A 68 -5.12 1.73 -11.97
CA LEU A 68 -6.27 1.99 -11.13
C LEU A 68 -7.48 2.40 -11.97
N SER A 69 -8.64 1.85 -11.64
CA SER A 69 -9.90 2.25 -12.26
C SER A 69 -10.18 3.74 -12.02
N PRO A 70 -10.77 4.46 -12.98
CA PRO A 70 -11.22 5.83 -12.79
C PRO A 70 -12.42 5.96 -11.85
N ASP A 71 -13.05 4.85 -11.46
CA ASP A 71 -14.20 4.83 -10.58
C ASP A 71 -13.89 5.36 -9.16
N SER A 72 -14.93 5.59 -8.38
CA SER A 72 -14.81 6.01 -6.97
C SER A 72 -14.24 4.90 -6.07
N GLU A 73 -14.42 3.64 -6.45
CA GLU A 73 -13.90 2.49 -5.70
C GLU A 73 -12.42 2.24 -5.98
N PHE A 74 -11.71 1.79 -4.94
CA PHE A 74 -10.32 1.37 -5.08
C PHE A 74 -10.26 -0.03 -5.72
N ARG A 75 -10.10 -0.06 -7.03
CA ARG A 75 -9.96 -1.31 -7.81
C ARG A 75 -9.04 -1.13 -9.01
N LEU A 76 -8.56 -2.23 -9.55
CA LEU A 76 -7.79 -2.22 -10.79
C LEU A 76 -8.70 -1.92 -11.98
N SER A 77 -8.13 -1.28 -13.00
CA SER A 77 -8.79 -1.15 -14.32
C SER A 77 -8.87 -2.51 -15.03
N ASP A 78 -9.82 -2.65 -15.90
CA ASP A 78 -10.04 -3.91 -16.61
C ASP A 78 -8.84 -4.30 -17.50
N ASP A 79 -8.14 -3.33 -18.06
CA ASP A 79 -6.93 -3.55 -18.88
C ASP A 79 -5.83 -4.29 -18.12
N PHE A 80 -5.76 -4.11 -16.80
CA PHE A 80 -4.77 -4.79 -15.96
C PHE A 80 -5.19 -6.19 -15.52
N SER A 81 -6.43 -6.59 -15.79
CA SER A 81 -6.88 -7.96 -15.57
C SER A 81 -6.21 -8.95 -16.51
N GLU A 82 -5.79 -8.48 -17.68
CA GLU A 82 -5.18 -9.29 -18.75
C GLU A 82 -3.64 -9.44 -18.62
N LEU A 83 -3.03 -8.89 -17.58
CA LEU A 83 -1.59 -9.06 -17.32
C LEU A 83 -1.22 -10.53 -17.18
N ASP A 84 0.00 -10.88 -17.58
CA ASP A 84 0.55 -12.21 -17.33
C ASP A 84 0.71 -12.49 -15.83
N PRO A 85 0.82 -13.78 -15.41
CA PRO A 85 0.88 -14.14 -14.00
C PRO A 85 2.03 -13.49 -13.23
N HIS A 86 3.19 -13.30 -13.86
CA HIS A 86 4.35 -12.68 -13.22
C HIS A 86 4.10 -11.20 -12.93
N GLN A 87 3.57 -10.47 -13.91
CA GLN A 87 3.22 -9.07 -13.73
C GLN A 87 2.11 -8.88 -12.68
N LYS A 88 1.11 -9.76 -12.65
CA LYS A 88 0.06 -9.77 -11.61
C LYS A 88 0.65 -9.97 -10.22
N THR A 89 1.62 -10.86 -10.08
CA THR A 89 2.29 -11.10 -8.79
C THR A 89 3.01 -9.85 -8.31
N ILE A 90 3.85 -9.24 -9.16
CA ILE A 90 4.58 -8.01 -8.80
C ILE A 90 3.62 -6.89 -8.40
N LEU A 91 2.58 -6.66 -9.18
CA LEU A 91 1.59 -5.63 -8.89
C LEU A 91 0.86 -5.91 -7.58
N SER A 92 0.48 -7.16 -7.34
CA SER A 92 -0.19 -7.58 -6.11
C SER A 92 0.69 -7.37 -4.88
N ASP A 93 1.97 -7.72 -4.96
CA ASP A 93 2.94 -7.54 -3.88
C ASP A 93 3.16 -6.06 -3.58
N ASP A 94 3.39 -5.24 -4.59
CA ASP A 94 3.60 -3.80 -4.43
C ASP A 94 2.35 -3.10 -3.87
N PHE A 95 1.17 -3.45 -4.36
CA PHE A 95 -0.09 -2.88 -3.87
C PHE A 95 -0.42 -3.35 -2.46
N GLY A 96 -0.23 -4.64 -2.17
CA GLY A 96 -0.45 -5.20 -0.84
C GLY A 96 0.45 -4.56 0.21
N MET A 97 1.74 -4.44 -0.09
CA MET A 97 2.70 -3.77 0.79
C MET A 97 2.37 -2.28 0.96
N GLY A 98 2.15 -1.56 -0.14
CA GLY A 98 1.84 -0.14 -0.09
C GLY A 98 0.55 0.16 0.67
N MET A 99 -0.51 -0.65 0.47
CA MET A 99 -1.77 -0.50 1.20
C MET A 99 -1.61 -0.79 2.68
N SER A 100 -0.89 -1.86 3.02
CA SER A 100 -0.62 -2.21 4.43
C SER A 100 0.12 -1.08 5.13
N MET A 101 1.18 -0.55 4.53
CA MET A 101 1.96 0.54 5.10
C MET A 101 1.16 1.84 5.18
N HIS A 102 0.37 2.16 4.14
CA HIS A 102 -0.47 3.35 4.13
C HIS A 102 -1.51 3.35 5.26
N LEU A 103 -2.20 2.23 5.45
CA LEU A 103 -3.19 2.06 6.50
C LEU A 103 -2.56 2.01 7.90
N LEU A 104 -1.44 1.29 8.06
CA LEU A 104 -0.73 1.21 9.35
C LEU A 104 -0.15 2.57 9.75
N ALA A 105 0.40 3.32 8.82
CA ALA A 105 0.92 4.65 9.09
C ALA A 105 -0.16 5.59 9.65
N GLN A 106 -1.36 5.53 9.09
CA GLN A 106 -2.50 6.30 9.58
C GLN A 106 -2.98 5.84 10.97
N SER A 107 -2.95 4.51 11.20
CA SER A 107 -3.44 3.91 12.45
C SER A 107 -2.50 4.07 13.63
N LEU A 108 -1.19 3.96 13.38
CA LEU A 108 -0.15 3.93 14.40
C LEU A 108 0.62 5.24 14.51
N ASP A 109 0.25 6.27 13.76
CA ASP A 109 0.97 7.54 13.67
C ASP A 109 2.47 7.33 13.37
N LEU A 110 2.75 6.43 12.42
CA LEU A 110 4.12 6.13 12.01
C LEU A 110 4.69 7.31 11.22
N ARG A 111 5.82 7.83 11.68
CA ARG A 111 6.52 8.92 11.00
C ARG A 111 7.60 8.43 10.05
N MET A 112 8.18 7.27 10.37
CA MET A 112 9.24 6.66 9.57
C MET A 112 9.10 5.14 9.58
N PHE A 113 9.49 4.52 8.49
CA PHE A 113 9.64 3.09 8.35
C PHE A 113 10.78 2.78 7.38
N CYS A 114 11.36 1.60 7.50
CA CYS A 114 12.45 1.16 6.64
C CYS A 114 12.25 -0.28 6.20
N ASP A 115 12.96 -0.67 5.15
CA ASP A 115 13.02 -2.06 4.71
C ASP A 115 13.54 -2.96 5.85
N GLY A 116 12.90 -4.12 6.04
CA GLY A 116 13.28 -5.10 7.05
C GLY A 116 14.72 -5.58 6.89
N LYS A 117 15.22 -5.69 5.67
CA LYS A 117 16.62 -6.03 5.39
C LYS A 117 17.57 -4.99 5.98
N TYR A 118 17.29 -3.71 5.80
CA TYR A 118 18.09 -2.62 6.36
C TYR A 118 18.12 -2.67 7.89
N PHE A 119 17.02 -3.07 8.51
CA PHE A 119 16.92 -3.21 9.96
C PHE A 119 17.72 -4.40 10.49
N ILE A 120 17.72 -5.53 9.77
CA ILE A 120 18.41 -6.76 10.16
C ILE A 120 19.93 -6.63 9.98
N ASP A 121 20.39 -5.96 8.93
CA ASP A 121 21.82 -5.79 8.59
C ASP A 121 22.54 -4.80 9.53
N ARG A 122 21.84 -4.18 10.46
CA ARG A 122 22.37 -3.26 11.47
C ARG A 122 22.43 -3.89 12.86
#